data_3f55397432eb222463c24536e817fcfd
#
_entry.id   3f55397432eb222463c24536e817fcfd
#
_cell.length_a   1.000
_cell.length_b   1.000
_cell.length_c   1.000
_cell.angle_alpha   90.00
_cell.angle_beta   90.00
_cell.angle_gamma   90.00
#
_symmetry.space_group_name_H-M   'P 1'
#
loop_
_entity.id
_entity.type
_entity.pdbx_description
1 polymer ?
#
loop_
_entity_poly.entity_id
_entity_poly.type
_entity_poly.pdbx_seq_one_letter_code
_entity_poly.pdbx_strand_id
1 'polypeptide(L)'
;MDALHIKQADFAGFDWGARTADIVAALWPERVKSLVSVSGYLISSQQIGEKPLPPQAELSWWYQFYFATPRGEAGYRQNTHDFAKFIWHQASPQWQFSDATFAKTARALDNPDHVAITISNYRWRLGLEKGEAKYAGYEQRLAALPPITVPTITLEGANNGAPHPAPASYRAKFTGKYEHRDLPGAVGHNPPQEDPTAFVQAVVDADRL
;
A
#
# COMPACT_ATOMS: atom_id res chain seq x y z
N MET A 1 15.75 3.30 -10.02
CA MET A 1 16.76 4.33 -9.68
C MET A 1 18.08 4.06 -10.38
N ASP A 2 18.64 2.87 -10.30
CA ASP A 2 19.98 2.58 -10.85
C ASP A 2 20.07 2.81 -12.35
N ALA A 3 19.09 2.34 -13.13
CA ALA A 3 19.01 2.58 -14.57
C ALA A 3 18.94 4.07 -14.99
N LEU A 4 18.54 4.94 -14.07
CA LEU A 4 18.46 6.39 -14.27
C LEU A 4 19.56 7.15 -13.53
N HIS A 5 20.52 6.44 -12.93
CA HIS A 5 21.61 7.00 -12.13
C HIS A 5 21.14 7.92 -10.98
N ILE A 6 19.94 7.66 -10.44
CA ILE A 6 19.40 8.38 -9.28
C ILE A 6 19.96 7.75 -8.01
N LYS A 7 20.80 8.48 -7.29
CA LYS A 7 21.42 8.00 -6.05
C LYS A 7 20.43 7.95 -4.89
N GLN A 8 19.64 9.00 -4.73
CA GLN A 8 18.69 9.16 -3.62
C GLN A 8 17.46 9.95 -4.10
N ALA A 9 16.29 9.66 -3.54
CA ALA A 9 15.04 10.37 -3.87
C ALA A 9 14.11 10.43 -2.65
N ASP A 10 13.13 11.32 -2.71
CA ASP A 10 11.97 11.28 -1.84
C ASP A 10 11.02 10.20 -2.33
N PHE A 11 10.49 9.41 -1.40
CA PHE A 11 9.55 8.34 -1.69
C PHE A 11 8.17 8.70 -1.13
N ALA A 12 7.15 8.54 -1.94
CA ALA A 12 5.78 8.75 -1.50
C ALA A 12 4.88 7.67 -2.09
N GLY A 13 3.96 7.16 -1.30
CA GLY A 13 3.07 6.10 -1.75
C GLY A 13 1.81 5.94 -0.92
N PHE A 14 0.82 5.27 -1.53
CA PHE A 14 -0.36 4.78 -0.86
C PHE A 14 -0.59 3.32 -1.25
N ASP A 15 -1.31 2.56 -0.43
CA ASP A 15 -1.60 1.14 -0.61
C ASP A 15 -0.32 0.31 -0.93
N TRP A 16 -0.26 -0.40 -2.04
CA TRP A 16 0.94 -1.16 -2.45
C TRP A 16 2.14 -0.27 -2.75
N GLY A 17 1.90 0.98 -3.16
CA GLY A 17 2.96 1.98 -3.30
C GLY A 17 3.58 2.36 -1.96
N ALA A 18 2.78 2.52 -0.91
CA ALA A 18 3.28 2.76 0.45
C ALA A 18 4.08 1.55 0.97
N ARG A 19 3.58 0.31 0.79
CA ARG A 19 4.32 -0.91 1.14
C ARG A 19 5.68 -0.96 0.46
N THR A 20 5.73 -0.64 -0.84
CA THR A 20 6.97 -0.60 -1.60
C THR A 20 7.92 0.46 -1.05
N ALA A 21 7.42 1.66 -0.77
CA ALA A 21 8.21 2.77 -0.23
C ALA A 21 8.78 2.45 1.16
N ASP A 22 7.97 1.87 2.05
CA ASP A 22 8.37 1.42 3.38
C ASP A 22 9.48 0.36 3.31
N ILE A 23 9.34 -0.61 2.41
CA ILE A 23 10.35 -1.67 2.19
C ILE A 23 11.66 -1.06 1.72
N VAL A 24 11.62 -0.14 0.75
CA VAL A 24 12.82 0.54 0.26
C VAL A 24 13.47 1.36 1.37
N ALA A 25 12.70 2.12 2.14
CA ALA A 25 13.20 2.92 3.25
C ALA A 25 13.82 2.07 4.38
N ALA A 26 13.27 0.89 4.64
CA ALA A 26 13.79 -0.01 5.67
C ALA A 26 15.02 -0.81 5.24
N LEU A 27 15.09 -1.22 3.97
CA LEU A 27 16.19 -2.07 3.47
C LEU A 27 17.36 -1.28 2.88
N TRP A 28 17.10 -0.09 2.34
CA TRP A 28 18.09 0.79 1.68
C TRP A 28 17.89 2.26 2.09
N PRO A 29 17.99 2.59 3.40
CA PRO A 29 17.74 3.96 3.88
C PRO A 29 18.64 5.00 3.21
N GLU A 30 19.85 4.62 2.77
CA GLU A 30 20.76 5.50 2.04
C GLU A 30 20.25 5.93 0.66
N ARG A 31 19.22 5.26 0.14
CA ARG A 31 18.57 5.58 -1.13
C ARG A 31 17.37 6.50 -0.98
N VAL A 32 16.93 6.77 0.26
CA VAL A 32 15.70 7.50 0.58
C VAL A 32 16.04 8.78 1.35
N LYS A 33 15.69 9.94 0.78
CA LYS A 33 15.83 11.24 1.46
C LYS A 33 14.76 11.42 2.52
N SER A 34 13.53 11.22 2.11
CA SER A 34 12.34 11.28 2.95
C SER A 34 11.28 10.30 2.48
N LEU A 35 10.32 10.01 3.35
CA LEU A 35 9.22 9.09 3.09
C LEU A 35 7.88 9.72 3.41
N VAL A 36 6.90 9.58 2.50
CA VAL A 36 5.48 9.77 2.79
C VAL A 36 4.76 8.45 2.62
N SER A 37 4.20 7.90 3.70
CA SER A 37 3.50 6.61 3.68
C SER A 37 2.05 6.77 4.13
N VAL A 38 1.10 6.51 3.23
CA VAL A 38 -0.32 6.47 3.57
C VAL A 38 -0.63 5.16 4.29
N SER A 39 -1.38 5.28 5.39
CA SER A 39 -1.73 4.19 6.32
C SER A 39 -0.56 3.65 7.14
N GLY A 40 0.55 4.37 7.20
CA GLY A 40 1.62 4.17 8.17
C GLY A 40 2.61 3.06 7.82
N TYR A 41 3.03 2.28 8.82
CA TYR A 41 4.02 1.21 8.64
C TYR A 41 3.34 -0.05 8.09
N LEU A 42 3.61 -0.37 6.83
CA LEU A 42 2.93 -1.44 6.10
C LEU A 42 3.84 -2.65 5.79
N ILE A 43 5.06 -2.70 6.35
CA ILE A 43 5.91 -3.88 6.24
C ILE A 43 5.25 -5.04 6.98
N SER A 44 5.18 -6.19 6.32
CA SER A 44 4.58 -7.40 6.84
C SER A 44 5.43 -8.60 6.42
N SER A 45 5.05 -9.78 6.87
CA SER A 45 5.64 -11.06 6.47
C SER A 45 4.55 -12.08 6.21
N GLN A 46 4.88 -13.17 5.52
CA GLN A 46 3.94 -14.27 5.30
C GLN A 46 3.40 -14.81 6.63
N GLN A 47 4.25 -15.00 7.64
CA GLN A 47 3.83 -15.46 8.98
C GLN A 47 2.81 -14.53 9.66
N ILE A 48 2.86 -13.22 9.39
CA ILE A 48 1.88 -12.27 9.88
C ILE A 48 0.59 -12.37 9.06
N GLY A 49 0.72 -12.49 7.73
CA GLY A 49 -0.41 -12.62 6.81
C GLY A 49 -1.25 -13.90 7.01
N GLU A 50 -0.64 -14.96 7.54
CA GLU A 50 -1.32 -16.22 7.87
C GLU A 50 -2.16 -16.15 9.17
N LYS A 51 -1.97 -15.09 9.98
CA LYS A 51 -2.75 -14.93 11.22
C LYS A 51 -4.11 -14.32 10.93
N PRO A 52 -5.20 -14.93 11.48
CA PRO A 52 -6.54 -14.38 11.27
C PRO A 52 -6.67 -13.00 11.93
N LEU A 53 -7.40 -12.14 11.26
CA LEU A 53 -7.79 -10.83 11.76
C LEU A 53 -9.16 -10.90 12.45
N PRO A 54 -9.58 -9.85 13.19
CA PRO A 54 -10.95 -9.74 13.66
C PRO A 54 -11.95 -9.82 12.49
N PRO A 55 -13.15 -10.41 12.68
CA PRO A 55 -14.09 -10.67 11.59
C PRO A 55 -14.46 -9.45 10.74
N GLN A 56 -14.53 -8.27 11.33
CA GLN A 56 -14.82 -7.04 10.59
C GLN A 56 -13.69 -6.65 9.63
N ALA A 57 -12.44 -6.86 10.02
CA ALA A 57 -11.28 -6.60 9.15
C ALA A 57 -11.19 -7.65 8.02
N GLU A 58 -11.48 -8.92 8.32
CA GLU A 58 -11.58 -9.98 7.30
C GLU A 58 -12.70 -9.68 6.28
N LEU A 59 -13.85 -9.21 6.75
CA LEU A 59 -14.96 -8.80 5.88
C LEU A 59 -14.52 -7.64 4.96
N SER A 60 -13.78 -6.67 5.45
CA SER A 60 -13.29 -5.55 4.64
C SER A 60 -12.27 -5.98 3.59
N TRP A 61 -11.52 -7.04 3.86
CA TRP A 61 -10.56 -7.65 2.93
C TRP A 61 -11.07 -8.95 2.29
N TRP A 62 -12.38 -9.13 2.17
CA TRP A 62 -13.03 -10.33 1.62
C TRP A 62 -12.40 -10.83 0.31
N TYR A 63 -11.90 -9.92 -0.52
CA TYR A 63 -11.35 -10.23 -1.84
C TYR A 63 -10.04 -11.04 -1.76
N GLN A 64 -9.31 -11.04 -0.64
CA GLN A 64 -8.14 -11.93 -0.50
C GLN A 64 -8.59 -13.41 -0.55
N PHE A 65 -9.71 -13.74 0.09
CA PHE A 65 -10.26 -15.10 0.07
C PHE A 65 -10.87 -15.44 -1.29
N TYR A 66 -11.44 -14.44 -1.97
CA TYR A 66 -11.90 -14.59 -3.34
C TYR A 66 -10.72 -14.95 -4.25
N PHE A 67 -9.62 -14.22 -4.19
CA PHE A 67 -8.40 -14.47 -4.96
C PHE A 67 -7.69 -15.78 -4.61
N ALA A 68 -7.89 -16.32 -3.42
CA ALA A 68 -7.37 -17.62 -3.00
C ALA A 68 -7.91 -18.79 -3.84
N THR A 69 -9.09 -18.61 -4.46
CA THR A 69 -9.81 -19.67 -5.15
C THR A 69 -9.67 -19.60 -6.68
N PRO A 70 -9.77 -20.74 -7.40
CA PRO A 70 -9.83 -20.72 -8.87
C PRO A 70 -11.02 -19.93 -9.41
N ARG A 71 -12.17 -19.95 -8.72
CA ARG A 71 -13.36 -19.15 -9.06
C ARG A 71 -13.03 -17.66 -8.99
N GLY A 72 -12.32 -17.23 -7.94
CA GLY A 72 -11.96 -15.83 -7.74
C GLY A 72 -10.98 -15.34 -8.80
N GLU A 73 -9.97 -16.15 -9.15
CA GLU A 73 -9.06 -15.85 -10.24
C GLU A 73 -9.80 -15.69 -11.59
N ALA A 74 -10.67 -16.64 -11.93
CA ALA A 74 -11.46 -16.58 -13.16
C ALA A 74 -12.37 -15.35 -13.18
N GLY A 75 -13.05 -15.06 -12.06
CA GLY A 75 -13.94 -13.90 -11.93
C GLY A 75 -13.20 -12.57 -12.02
N TYR A 76 -12.01 -12.46 -11.40
CA TYR A 76 -11.18 -11.27 -11.52
C TYR A 76 -10.67 -11.06 -12.94
N ARG A 77 -10.21 -12.11 -13.60
CA ARG A 77 -9.77 -12.06 -15.01
C ARG A 77 -10.88 -11.59 -15.95
N GLN A 78 -12.11 -12.01 -15.71
CA GLN A 78 -13.27 -11.63 -16.51
C GLN A 78 -13.74 -10.21 -16.25
N ASN A 79 -13.60 -9.71 -15.01
CA ASN A 79 -14.25 -8.47 -14.57
C ASN A 79 -13.26 -7.52 -13.88
N THR A 80 -12.01 -7.45 -14.34
CA THR A 80 -10.92 -6.72 -13.66
C THR A 80 -11.26 -5.24 -13.43
N HIS A 81 -11.80 -4.55 -14.43
CA HIS A 81 -12.16 -3.13 -14.31
C HIS A 81 -13.32 -2.90 -13.35
N ASP A 82 -14.39 -3.68 -13.45
CA ASP A 82 -15.56 -3.55 -12.56
C ASP A 82 -15.18 -3.88 -11.12
N PHE A 83 -14.35 -4.90 -10.94
CA PHE A 83 -13.82 -5.26 -9.64
C PHE A 83 -12.99 -4.13 -9.02
N ALA A 84 -12.05 -3.57 -9.77
CA ALA A 84 -11.21 -2.48 -9.30
C ALA A 84 -12.03 -1.24 -8.95
N LYS A 85 -13.02 -0.89 -9.78
CA LYS A 85 -13.93 0.23 -9.53
C LYS A 85 -14.77 0.01 -8.26
N PHE A 86 -15.23 -1.22 -8.06
CA PHE A 86 -15.95 -1.60 -6.83
C PHE A 86 -15.06 -1.44 -5.59
N ILE A 87 -13.80 -1.89 -5.65
CA ILE A 87 -12.84 -1.73 -4.54
C ILE A 87 -12.56 -0.24 -4.27
N TRP A 88 -12.47 0.60 -5.30
CA TRP A 88 -12.32 2.04 -5.09
C TRP A 88 -13.47 2.63 -4.29
N HIS A 89 -14.72 2.29 -4.62
CA HIS A 89 -15.90 2.73 -3.86
C HIS A 89 -15.92 2.19 -2.43
N GLN A 90 -15.46 0.95 -2.23
CA GLN A 90 -15.39 0.36 -0.89
C GLN A 90 -14.29 1.04 -0.04
N ALA A 91 -13.13 1.29 -0.62
CA ALA A 91 -11.98 1.86 0.09
C ALA A 91 -12.08 3.38 0.29
N SER A 92 -12.77 4.09 -0.61
CA SER A 92 -13.00 5.53 -0.53
C SER A 92 -14.50 5.84 -0.69
N PRO A 93 -15.31 5.52 0.33
CA PRO A 93 -16.78 5.50 0.20
C PRO A 93 -17.40 6.88 -0.03
N GLN A 94 -16.71 7.96 0.32
CA GLN A 94 -17.18 9.32 0.11
C GLN A 94 -16.60 9.99 -1.14
N TRP A 95 -15.65 9.34 -1.80
CA TRP A 95 -15.03 9.89 -3.00
C TRP A 95 -15.93 9.78 -4.22
N GLN A 96 -16.36 10.92 -4.76
CA GLN A 96 -17.21 11.02 -5.94
C GLN A 96 -16.35 11.14 -7.21
N PHE A 97 -15.65 10.08 -7.60
CA PHE A 97 -14.88 10.08 -8.83
C PHE A 97 -15.75 9.81 -10.06
N SER A 98 -15.38 10.44 -11.19
CA SER A 98 -16.03 10.20 -12.46
C SER A 98 -15.54 8.93 -13.14
N ASP A 99 -16.32 8.39 -14.08
CA ASP A 99 -15.88 7.29 -14.95
C ASP A 99 -14.61 7.66 -15.75
N ALA A 100 -14.48 8.91 -16.15
CA ALA A 100 -13.30 9.40 -16.86
C ALA A 100 -12.06 9.39 -15.94
N THR A 101 -12.21 9.69 -14.66
CA THR A 101 -11.11 9.61 -13.67
C THR A 101 -10.68 8.16 -13.49
N PHE A 102 -11.62 7.25 -13.28
CA PHE A 102 -11.33 5.82 -13.16
C PHE A 102 -10.67 5.27 -14.42
N ALA A 103 -11.21 5.57 -15.60
CA ALA A 103 -10.70 5.06 -16.88
C ALA A 103 -9.22 5.40 -17.15
N LYS A 104 -8.73 6.54 -16.66
CA LYS A 104 -7.30 6.90 -16.78
C LYS A 104 -6.40 5.90 -16.06
N THR A 105 -6.75 5.53 -14.83
CA THR A 105 -6.00 4.55 -14.02
C THR A 105 -6.24 3.12 -14.50
N ALA A 106 -7.48 2.79 -14.90
CA ALA A 106 -7.88 1.46 -15.30
C ALA A 106 -7.09 0.90 -16.50
N ARG A 107 -6.51 1.75 -17.34
CA ARG A 107 -5.60 1.32 -18.43
C ARG A 107 -4.41 0.50 -17.92
N ALA A 108 -3.95 0.73 -16.70
CA ALA A 108 -2.86 -0.06 -16.12
C ALA A 108 -3.29 -1.50 -15.82
N LEU A 109 -4.59 -1.74 -15.63
CA LEU A 109 -5.16 -3.07 -15.40
C LEU A 109 -5.17 -3.95 -16.65
N ASP A 110 -5.00 -3.34 -17.83
CA ASP A 110 -4.95 -4.05 -19.12
C ASP A 110 -3.57 -4.70 -19.38
N ASN A 111 -2.60 -4.48 -18.49
CA ASN A 111 -1.32 -5.18 -18.53
C ASN A 111 -1.58 -6.70 -18.48
N PRO A 112 -1.06 -7.50 -19.44
CA PRO A 112 -1.31 -8.94 -19.51
C PRO A 112 -0.88 -9.70 -18.25
N ASP A 113 0.10 -9.19 -17.50
CA ASP A 113 0.59 -9.82 -16.26
C ASP A 113 -0.21 -9.39 -15.02
N HIS A 114 -1.07 -8.37 -15.13
CA HIS A 114 -1.73 -7.76 -13.98
C HIS A 114 -2.51 -8.77 -13.12
N VAL A 115 -3.33 -9.61 -13.74
CA VAL A 115 -4.15 -10.59 -13.02
C VAL A 115 -3.28 -11.60 -12.31
N ALA A 116 -2.27 -12.15 -13.00
CA ALA A 116 -1.36 -13.14 -12.42
C ALA A 116 -0.60 -12.57 -11.22
N ILE A 117 -0.06 -11.36 -11.34
CA ILE A 117 0.66 -10.66 -10.26
C ILE A 117 -0.27 -10.41 -9.07
N THR A 118 -1.48 -9.91 -9.30
CA THR A 118 -2.44 -9.63 -8.23
C THR A 118 -2.83 -10.92 -7.48
N ILE A 119 -3.18 -11.97 -8.19
CA ILE A 119 -3.57 -13.25 -7.61
C ILE A 119 -2.42 -13.87 -6.80
N SER A 120 -1.22 -13.94 -7.36
CA SER A 120 -0.04 -14.48 -6.69
C SER A 120 0.29 -13.70 -5.41
N ASN A 121 0.24 -12.37 -5.48
CA ASN A 121 0.52 -11.51 -4.34
C ASN A 121 -0.44 -11.77 -3.15
N TYR A 122 -1.74 -11.89 -3.40
CA TYR A 122 -2.70 -12.17 -2.33
C TYR A 122 -2.62 -13.61 -1.82
N ARG A 123 -2.35 -14.59 -2.70
CA ARG A 123 -2.09 -15.98 -2.30
C ARG A 123 -0.82 -16.09 -1.44
N TRP A 124 0.24 -15.38 -1.81
CA TRP A 124 1.46 -15.32 -1.01
C TRP A 124 1.17 -14.78 0.40
N ARG A 125 0.40 -13.72 0.53
CA ARG A 125 0.02 -13.15 1.83
C ARG A 125 -0.72 -14.12 2.74
N LEU A 126 -1.51 -15.01 2.17
CA LEU A 126 -2.27 -16.04 2.88
C LEU A 126 -1.48 -17.36 3.08
N GLY A 127 -0.21 -17.42 2.72
CA GLY A 127 0.59 -18.63 2.82
C GLY A 127 0.27 -19.71 1.77
N LEU A 128 -0.53 -19.39 0.76
CA LEU A 128 -0.98 -20.34 -0.28
C LEU A 128 0.01 -20.47 -1.45
N GLU A 129 0.91 -19.51 -1.61
CA GLU A 129 1.98 -19.54 -2.60
C GLU A 129 3.32 -19.22 -1.92
N LYS A 130 4.39 -19.81 -2.45
CA LYS A 130 5.76 -19.50 -2.02
C LYS A 130 6.27 -18.31 -2.79
N GLY A 131 7.02 -17.43 -2.11
CA GLY A 131 7.78 -16.37 -2.76
C GLY A 131 8.93 -16.92 -3.61
N GLU A 132 9.48 -16.11 -4.50
CA GLU A 132 10.65 -16.47 -5.30
C GLU A 132 11.91 -16.57 -4.41
N ALA A 133 12.66 -17.67 -4.55
CA ALA A 133 13.84 -17.96 -3.72
C ALA A 133 14.89 -16.84 -3.74
N LYS A 134 15.01 -16.10 -4.86
CA LYS A 134 15.97 -14.98 -4.98
C LYS A 134 15.68 -13.83 -4.00
N TYR A 135 14.45 -13.72 -3.48
CA TYR A 135 14.04 -12.69 -2.52
C TYR A 135 14.02 -13.17 -1.07
N ALA A 136 14.29 -14.46 -0.80
CA ALA A 136 14.18 -15.04 0.53
C ALA A 136 15.00 -14.28 1.60
N GLY A 137 16.18 -13.76 1.24
CA GLY A 137 17.01 -12.96 2.15
C GLY A 137 16.37 -11.61 2.52
N TYR A 138 15.64 -10.98 1.62
CA TYR A 138 14.89 -9.77 1.91
C TYR A 138 13.66 -10.07 2.77
N GLU A 139 12.92 -11.13 2.45
CA GLU A 139 11.77 -11.58 3.24
C GLU A 139 12.18 -11.86 4.70
N GLN A 140 13.30 -12.53 4.91
CA GLN A 140 13.83 -12.78 6.26
C GLN A 140 14.14 -11.48 7.02
N ARG A 141 14.73 -10.48 6.35
CA ARG A 141 15.00 -9.16 6.95
C ARG A 141 13.70 -8.43 7.28
N LEU A 142 12.71 -8.47 6.39
CA LEU A 142 11.40 -7.82 6.57
C LEU A 142 10.56 -8.50 7.64
N ALA A 143 10.67 -9.83 7.81
CA ALA A 143 9.98 -10.57 8.86
C ALA A 143 10.37 -10.13 10.29
N ALA A 144 11.57 -9.54 10.45
CA ALA A 144 11.98 -8.90 11.70
C ALA A 144 11.30 -7.55 11.96
N LEU A 145 10.48 -7.04 11.02
CA LEU A 145 9.81 -5.74 11.06
C LEU A 145 10.78 -4.60 11.40
N PRO A 146 11.82 -4.38 10.54
CA PRO A 146 12.87 -3.42 10.80
C PRO A 146 12.31 -1.99 10.93
N PRO A 147 12.94 -1.13 11.75
CA PRO A 147 12.53 0.27 11.84
C PRO A 147 12.86 1.02 10.55
N ILE A 148 12.11 2.09 10.31
CA ILE A 148 12.38 3.09 9.28
C ILE A 148 13.07 4.27 9.96
N THR A 149 14.26 4.63 9.49
CA THR A 149 15.15 5.62 10.11
C THR A 149 15.17 6.96 9.39
N VAL A 150 14.63 7.02 8.18
CA VAL A 150 14.59 8.26 7.37
C VAL A 150 13.48 9.19 7.86
N PRO A 151 13.59 10.52 7.59
CA PRO A 151 12.51 11.46 7.87
C PRO A 151 11.20 10.99 7.24
N THR A 152 10.11 10.93 8.01
CA THR A 152 8.86 10.31 7.55
C THR A 152 7.64 11.11 7.97
N ILE A 153 6.73 11.31 7.04
CA ILE A 153 5.34 11.74 7.33
C ILE A 153 4.40 10.59 6.96
N THR A 154 3.58 10.15 7.91
CA THR A 154 2.49 9.22 7.61
C THR A 154 1.19 9.98 7.46
N LEU A 155 0.37 9.57 6.49
CA LEU A 155 -0.94 10.16 6.20
C LEU A 155 -2.05 9.14 6.41
N GLU A 156 -3.21 9.61 6.86
CA GLU A 156 -4.44 8.82 6.88
C GLU A 156 -5.63 9.65 6.42
N GLY A 157 -6.46 9.11 5.54
CA GLY A 157 -7.73 9.73 5.16
C GLY A 157 -8.80 9.48 6.21
N ALA A 158 -9.49 10.52 6.68
CA ALA A 158 -10.51 10.42 7.72
C ALA A 158 -11.68 9.47 7.35
N ASN A 159 -11.86 9.19 6.06
CA ASN A 159 -12.90 8.28 5.53
C ASN A 159 -12.29 7.07 4.80
N ASN A 160 -11.08 6.64 5.18
CA ASN A 160 -10.51 5.42 4.64
C ASN A 160 -11.34 4.20 5.04
N GLY A 161 -12.00 3.58 4.05
CA GLY A 161 -12.81 2.36 4.23
C GLY A 161 -11.99 1.06 4.19
N ALA A 162 -10.70 1.13 3.81
CA ALA A 162 -9.82 -0.03 3.86
C ALA A 162 -9.29 -0.25 5.29
N PRO A 163 -9.08 -1.50 5.75
CA PRO A 163 -8.46 -1.76 7.03
C PRO A 163 -7.05 -1.18 7.09
N HIS A 164 -6.78 -0.41 8.12
CA HIS A 164 -5.49 0.20 8.37
C HIS A 164 -5.13 0.19 9.86
N PRO A 165 -3.83 0.14 10.23
CA PRO A 165 -3.42 0.14 11.62
C PRO A 165 -3.59 1.54 12.23
N ALA A 166 -3.94 1.61 13.52
CA ALA A 166 -3.96 2.87 14.24
C ALA A 166 -2.54 3.45 14.41
N PRO A 167 -2.33 4.77 14.30
CA PRO A 167 -1.01 5.41 14.38
C PRO A 167 -0.20 5.02 15.62
N ALA A 168 -0.85 4.88 16.78
CA ALA A 168 -0.19 4.46 18.01
C ALA A 168 0.45 3.06 17.93
N SER A 169 -0.08 2.17 17.08
CA SER A 169 0.41 0.79 16.96
C SER A 169 1.73 0.68 16.17
N TYR A 170 2.03 1.64 15.33
CA TYR A 170 3.23 1.62 14.47
C TYR A 170 4.19 2.78 14.70
N ARG A 171 3.82 3.79 15.48
CA ARG A 171 4.66 4.99 15.71
C ARG A 171 6.11 4.65 16.09
N ALA A 172 6.31 3.64 16.92
CA ALA A 172 7.64 3.22 17.38
C ALA A 172 8.53 2.60 16.27
N LYS A 173 7.94 2.28 15.11
CA LYS A 173 8.67 1.76 13.95
C LYS A 173 9.41 2.86 13.17
N PHE A 174 9.04 4.12 13.36
CA PHE A 174 9.71 5.27 12.76
C PHE A 174 10.64 5.89 13.80
N THR A 175 11.95 5.66 13.66
CA THR A 175 12.98 6.08 14.63
C THR A 175 13.72 7.35 14.21
N GLY A 176 13.52 7.81 12.96
CA GLY A 176 13.95 9.12 12.49
C GLY A 176 12.99 10.24 12.89
N LYS A 177 13.15 11.41 12.27
CA LYS A 177 12.16 12.49 12.39
C LYS A 177 10.82 12.03 11.85
N TYR A 178 9.74 12.28 12.58
CA TYR A 178 8.45 11.69 12.26
C TYR A 178 7.28 12.62 12.59
N GLU A 179 6.34 12.67 11.67
CA GLU A 179 5.05 13.34 11.83
C GLU A 179 3.92 12.41 11.33
N HIS A 180 2.73 12.56 11.91
CA HIS A 180 1.50 11.95 11.41
C HIS A 180 0.47 13.03 11.11
N ARG A 181 -0.24 12.88 9.99
CA ARG A 181 -1.31 13.81 9.58
C ARG A 181 -2.57 13.05 9.20
N ASP A 182 -3.68 13.41 9.82
CA ASP A 182 -5.01 13.04 9.36
C ASP A 182 -5.48 14.02 8.29
N LEU A 183 -5.93 13.50 7.16
CA LEU A 183 -6.52 14.29 6.08
C LEU A 183 -8.03 14.38 6.31
N PRO A 184 -8.56 15.58 6.63
CA PRO A 184 -9.94 15.74 7.04
C PRO A 184 -10.93 15.61 5.87
N GLY A 185 -12.23 15.63 6.19
CA GLY A 185 -13.30 15.65 5.21
C GLY A 185 -13.53 14.29 4.56
N ALA A 186 -13.80 14.29 3.26
CA ALA A 186 -14.19 13.10 2.50
C ALA A 186 -13.02 12.23 2.02
N VAL A 187 -11.77 12.57 2.39
CA VAL A 187 -10.58 11.84 1.93
C VAL A 187 -10.60 10.41 2.45
N GLY A 188 -10.50 9.46 1.55
CA GLY A 188 -10.49 8.02 1.84
C GLY A 188 -9.12 7.40 1.63
N HIS A 189 -9.10 6.29 0.89
CA HIS A 189 -7.91 5.44 0.70
C HIS A 189 -6.90 5.97 -0.31
N ASN A 190 -7.34 6.84 -1.24
CA ASN A 190 -6.53 7.30 -2.37
C ASN A 190 -6.12 8.79 -2.25
N PRO A 191 -5.44 9.23 -1.18
CA PRO A 191 -5.10 10.64 -0.97
C PRO A 191 -4.43 11.34 -2.17
N PRO A 192 -3.55 10.68 -2.97
CA PRO A 192 -2.94 11.34 -4.13
C PRO A 192 -3.94 11.80 -5.19
N GLN A 193 -5.14 11.20 -5.22
CA GLN A 193 -6.21 11.54 -6.17
C GLN A 193 -7.36 12.29 -5.50
N GLU A 194 -7.60 12.04 -4.22
CA GLU A 194 -8.70 12.66 -3.47
C GLU A 194 -8.34 14.04 -2.92
N ASP A 195 -7.10 14.22 -2.46
CA ASP A 195 -6.53 15.50 -2.04
C ASP A 195 -5.06 15.62 -2.47
N PRO A 196 -4.79 15.84 -3.78
CA PRO A 196 -3.44 15.95 -4.30
C PRO A 196 -2.65 17.11 -3.66
N THR A 197 -3.33 18.16 -3.22
CA THR A 197 -2.68 19.33 -2.59
C THR A 197 -2.08 18.92 -1.23
N ALA A 198 -2.85 18.30 -0.37
CA ALA A 198 -2.36 17.84 0.93
C ALA A 198 -1.28 16.76 0.78
N PHE A 199 -1.44 15.84 -0.19
CA PHE A 199 -0.45 14.80 -0.45
C PHE A 199 0.89 15.40 -0.92
N VAL A 200 0.88 16.33 -1.88
CA VAL A 200 2.09 17.01 -2.37
C VAL A 200 2.73 17.84 -1.26
N GLN A 201 1.94 18.54 -0.44
CA GLN A 201 2.47 19.31 0.68
C GLN A 201 3.20 18.41 1.68
N ALA A 202 2.67 17.21 1.97
CA ALA A 202 3.34 16.25 2.83
C ALA A 202 4.70 15.81 2.26
N VAL A 203 4.80 15.61 0.94
CA VAL A 203 6.09 15.26 0.29
C VAL A 203 7.11 16.39 0.44
N VAL A 204 6.70 17.63 0.19
CA VAL A 204 7.58 18.81 0.33
C VAL A 204 8.02 19.02 1.79
N ASP A 205 7.12 18.78 2.74
CA ASP A 205 7.44 18.96 4.16
C ASP A 205 8.33 17.81 4.67
N ALA A 206 8.13 16.58 4.20
CA ALA A 206 8.96 15.44 4.58
C ALA A 206 10.44 15.62 4.17
N ASP A 207 10.70 16.25 3.01
CA ASP A 207 12.06 16.59 2.55
C ASP A 207 12.75 17.66 3.44
N ARG A 208 11.94 18.39 4.23
CA ARG A 208 12.43 19.47 5.12
C ARG A 208 12.57 19.05 6.58
N LEU A 209 12.04 17.86 6.94
CA LEU A 209 12.19 17.34 8.29
C LEU A 209 13.66 17.07 8.62
#